data_17fad4d1e9433457c6050510baa4d5c1
#
_entry.id   17fad4d1e9433457c6050510baa4d5c1
#
_cell.length_a   1.000
_cell.length_b   1.000
_cell.length_c   1.000
_cell.angle_alpha   90.00
_cell.angle_beta   90.00
_cell.angle_gamma   90.00
#
_symmetry.space_group_name_H-M   'P 1'
#
loop_
_entity.id
_entity.type
_entity.pdbx_description
1 polymer ?
#
loop_
_entity_poly.entity_id
_entity_poly.type
_entity_poly.pdbx_seq_one_letter_code
_entity_poly.pdbx_strand_id
1 'polypeptide(L)' 'MRTTQQFSITLPNEMAGLVKSMVATGAYATESEVFRDGLRALMARERATERWLL' A
#
# COMPACT_ATOMS: atom_id res chain seq x y z
N MET A 1 -22.83 -6.35 6.21
CA MET A 1 -21.54 -6.47 6.88
C MET A 1 -20.45 -5.94 5.97
N ARG A 2 -19.56 -5.16 6.51
CA ARG A 2 -18.44 -4.61 5.73
C ARG A 2 -17.36 -5.66 5.51
N THR A 3 -16.86 -5.68 4.30
CA THR A 3 -15.68 -6.49 3.98
C THR A 3 -14.41 -5.64 3.92
N THR A 4 -14.54 -4.32 4.09
CA THR A 4 -13.41 -3.40 4.06
C THR A 4 -13.45 -2.49 5.27
N GLN A 5 -12.32 -1.91 5.59
CA GLN A 5 -12.19 -0.93 6.65
C GLN A 5 -11.39 0.26 6.13
N GLN A 6 -11.64 1.42 6.73
CA GLN A 6 -10.92 2.62 6.37
C GLN A 6 -9.79 2.89 7.36
N PHE A 7 -8.67 3.31 6.83
CA PHE A 7 -7.53 3.71 7.63
C PHE A 7 -7.06 5.09 7.20
N SER A 8 -6.67 5.89 8.17
CA SER A 8 -6.01 7.17 7.92
C SER A 8 -4.54 7.00 8.27
N ILE A 9 -3.66 7.37 7.34
CA ILE A 9 -2.23 7.27 7.56
C ILE A 9 -1.56 8.59 7.27
N THR A 10 -0.48 8.84 7.97
CA THR A 10 0.35 10.02 7.76
C THR A 10 1.70 9.55 7.27
N LEU A 11 2.17 10.14 6.19
CA LEU A 11 3.44 9.75 5.57
C LEU A 11 4.42 10.91 5.61
N PRO A 12 5.72 10.61 5.72
CA PRO A 12 6.73 11.62 5.48
C PRO A 12 6.55 12.21 4.07
N ASN A 13 6.95 13.46 3.90
CA ASN A 13 6.78 14.15 2.61
C ASN A 13 7.36 13.37 1.45
N GLU A 14 8.49 12.71 1.66
CA GLU A 14 9.15 11.93 0.62
C GLU A 14 8.27 10.78 0.13
N MET A 15 7.68 10.06 1.07
CA MET A 15 6.79 8.95 0.72
C MET A 15 5.49 9.44 0.11
N ALA A 16 4.97 10.54 0.63
CA ALA A 16 3.75 11.13 0.08
C ALA A 16 3.96 11.56 -1.37
N GLY A 17 5.13 12.12 -1.67
CA GLY A 17 5.49 12.51 -3.01
C GLY A 17 5.56 11.32 -3.95
N LEU A 18 6.13 10.20 -3.47
CA LEU A 18 6.20 8.98 -4.25
C LEU A 18 4.82 8.46 -4.61
N VAL A 19 3.92 8.43 -3.64
CA VAL A 19 2.54 7.96 -3.87
C VAL A 19 1.86 8.84 -4.91
N LYS A 20 1.95 10.15 -4.76
CA LYS A 20 1.35 11.08 -5.71
C LYS A 20 1.92 10.93 -7.11
N SER A 21 3.21 10.70 -7.20
CA SER A 21 3.89 10.50 -8.47
C SER A 21 3.39 9.25 -9.18
N MET A 22 3.18 8.18 -8.44
CA MET A 22 2.70 6.92 -9.02
C MET A 22 1.29 7.06 -9.58
N VAL A 23 0.46 7.86 -8.96
CA VAL A 23 -0.88 8.13 -9.50
C VAL A 23 -0.78 9.06 -10.70
N ALA A 24 0.04 10.10 -10.61
CA ALA A 24 0.18 11.09 -11.68
C ALA A 24 0.73 10.49 -12.96
N THR A 25 1.62 9.51 -12.86
CA THR A 25 2.21 8.85 -14.04
C THR A 25 1.31 7.79 -14.66
N GLY A 26 0.19 7.50 -14.00
CA GLY A 26 -0.75 6.50 -14.50
C GLY A 26 -0.42 5.08 -14.11
N ALA A 27 0.62 4.87 -13.29
CA ALA A 27 0.97 3.54 -12.81
C ALA A 27 -0.15 2.94 -11.96
N TYR A 28 -0.86 3.81 -11.23
CA TYR A 28 -1.99 3.41 -10.40
C TYR A 28 -3.14 4.39 -10.61
N ALA A 29 -4.36 3.91 -10.48
CA ALA A 29 -5.53 4.73 -10.69
C ALA A 29 -5.79 5.67 -9.50
N THR A 30 -5.51 5.20 -8.29
CA THR A 30 -5.76 5.97 -7.07
C THR A 30 -4.65 5.72 -6.07
N GLU A 31 -4.58 6.59 -5.06
CA GLU A 31 -3.63 6.42 -3.97
C GLU A 31 -3.90 5.14 -3.19
N SER A 32 -5.18 4.78 -3.02
CA SER A 32 -5.54 3.54 -2.35
C SER A 32 -4.95 2.32 -3.05
N GLU A 33 -4.90 2.35 -4.38
CA GLU A 33 -4.32 1.24 -5.13
C GLU A 33 -2.82 1.12 -4.89
N VAL A 34 -2.14 2.24 -4.72
CA VAL A 34 -0.71 2.23 -4.38
C VAL A 34 -0.50 1.51 -3.05
N PHE A 35 -1.32 1.87 -2.05
CA PHE A 35 -1.19 1.26 -0.73
C PHE A 35 -1.53 -0.22 -0.75
N ARG A 36 -2.57 -0.61 -1.48
CA ARG A 36 -2.95 -2.02 -1.58
C ARG A 36 -1.84 -2.84 -2.21
N ASP A 37 -1.24 -2.31 -3.26
CA ASP A 37 -0.16 -3.02 -3.92
C ASP A 37 1.06 -3.14 -3.03
N GLY A 38 1.36 -2.09 -2.27
CA GLY A 38 2.43 -2.13 -1.29
C GLY A 38 2.21 -3.20 -0.24
N LEU A 39 0.97 -3.32 0.24
CA LEU A 39 0.63 -4.34 1.23
C LEU A 39 0.69 -5.73 0.62
N ARG A 40 0.28 -5.90 -0.63
CA ARG A 40 0.41 -7.19 -1.30
C ARG A 40 1.87 -7.61 -1.41
N ALA A 41 2.73 -6.65 -1.75
CA ALA A 41 4.16 -6.93 -1.83
C ALA A 41 4.73 -7.32 -0.47
N LEU A 42 4.29 -6.63 0.59
CA LEU A 42 4.71 -6.95 1.94
C LEU A 42 4.25 -8.34 2.34
N MET A 43 2.99 -8.66 2.06
CA MET A 43 2.45 -9.97 2.38
C MET A 43 3.19 -11.08 1.65
N ALA A 44 3.52 -10.87 0.39
CA ALA A 44 4.27 -11.85 -0.39
C ALA A 44 5.65 -12.07 0.21
N ARG A 45 6.32 -11.00 0.62
CA ARG A 45 7.64 -11.08 1.23
C ARG A 45 7.59 -11.83 2.56
N GLU A 46 6.62 -11.49 3.40
CA GLU A 46 6.49 -12.13 4.71
C GLU A 46 6.05 -13.58 4.59
N ARG A 47 5.23 -13.88 3.59
CA ARG A 47 4.81 -15.25 3.33
C ARG A 47 6.00 -16.11 2.94
N ALA A 48 6.93 -15.55 2.16
CA ALA A 48 8.13 -16.27 1.76
C ALA A 48 9.00 -16.58 2.97
N THR A 49 8.97 -15.73 4.01
CA THR A 49 9.73 -15.95 5.23
C THR A 49 8.91 -16.65 6.31
N GLU A 50 7.61 -16.74 6.13
CA GLU A 50 6.67 -17.35 7.07
C GLU A 50 6.66 -16.68 8.44
N ARG A 51 7.05 -15.42 8.49
CA ARG A 51 7.17 -14.73 9.76
C ARG A 51 5.91 -14.00 10.19
N TRP A 52 5.22 -13.41 9.25
CA TRP A 52 4.06 -12.58 9.59
C TRP A 52 2.87 -13.44 10.01
N LEU A 53 2.94 -14.72 9.80
CA LEU A 53 1.89 -15.66 10.22
C LEU A 53 1.96 -16.00 11.70
N LEU A 54 3.01 -15.62 12.36
CA LEU A 54 3.18 -15.90 13.80
C LEU A 54 2.49 -14.85 14.67
#